data_af23952de0ad973017280ea2b1afdb6e
#
_entry.id   af23952de0ad973017280ea2b1afdb6e
#
_cell.length_a   1.000
_cell.length_b   1.000
_cell.length_c   1.000
_cell.angle_alpha   90.00
_cell.angle_beta   90.00
_cell.angle_gamma   90.00
#
_symmetry.space_group_name_H-M   'P 1'
#
loop_
_entity.id
_entity.type
_entity.pdbx_description
1 polymer ?
#
loop_
_entity_poly.entity_id
_entity_poly.type
_entity_poly.pdbx_seq_one_letter_code
_entity_poly.pdbx_strand_id
1 'polypeptide(L)'
;MVSLINEAFKKTKNANRPALLTYTVAGDNTKKRSLEILKSISAYADICELGFPHNTPIADGGQIQTSAYRAIKNGIKINDIFEIAKKFKFSKKTTPIILMGYYNMIYQYNENKFIKKCKNSKIDGLIVVDLPYPENKNFSKKCKRKGINFIQLVSPTTSNER
;
A
#
# COMPACT_ATOMS: atom_id res chain seq x y z
N MET A 1 11.45 9.31 14.71
CA MET A 1 9.95 9.24 14.75
C MET A 1 9.58 7.77 14.64
N VAL A 2 8.83 7.24 15.59
CA VAL A 2 8.40 5.82 15.55
C VAL A 2 7.42 5.65 14.39
N SER A 3 7.54 4.53 13.66
CA SER A 3 6.65 4.22 12.54
C SER A 3 5.27 3.81 13.06
N LEU A 4 4.18 4.36 12.51
CA LEU A 4 2.81 3.96 12.85
C LEU A 4 2.57 2.46 12.64
N ILE A 5 3.24 1.85 11.66
CA ILE A 5 3.20 0.40 11.43
C ILE A 5 3.77 -0.34 12.65
N ASN A 6 4.92 0.10 13.16
CA ASN A 6 5.51 -0.50 14.36
C ASN A 6 4.65 -0.29 15.60
N GLU A 7 4.01 0.87 15.73
CA GLU A 7 3.06 1.13 16.82
C GLU A 7 1.85 0.20 16.75
N ALA A 8 1.29 -0.05 15.56
CA ALA A 8 0.19 -0.97 15.36
C ALA A 8 0.58 -2.40 15.80
N PHE A 9 1.72 -2.91 15.36
CA PHE A 9 2.21 -4.24 15.78
C PHE A 9 2.52 -4.30 17.28
N LYS A 10 3.10 -3.25 17.86
CA LYS A 10 3.33 -3.21 19.31
C LYS A 10 2.03 -3.26 20.11
N LYS A 11 1.01 -2.51 19.66
CA LYS A 11 -0.32 -2.50 20.27
C LYS A 11 -0.97 -3.88 20.25
N THR A 12 -0.94 -4.55 19.10
CA THR A 12 -1.56 -5.89 18.98
C THR A 12 -0.80 -6.95 19.77
N LYS A 13 0.54 -6.87 19.78
CA LYS A 13 1.38 -7.74 20.63
C LYS A 13 1.07 -7.56 22.11
N ASN A 14 0.94 -6.32 22.59
CA ASN A 14 0.57 -6.04 23.99
C ASN A 14 -0.84 -6.54 24.33
N ALA A 15 -1.74 -6.59 23.34
CA ALA A 15 -3.08 -7.15 23.48
C ALA A 15 -3.14 -8.68 23.27
N ASN A 16 -1.98 -9.34 23.13
CA ASN A 16 -1.83 -10.77 22.90
C ASN A 16 -2.71 -11.31 21.76
N ARG A 17 -2.75 -10.58 20.64
CA ARG A 17 -3.49 -10.96 19.43
C ARG A 17 -2.70 -10.62 18.16
N PRO A 18 -2.98 -11.32 17.03
CA PRO A 18 -2.43 -10.94 15.74
C PRO A 18 -2.95 -9.57 15.28
N ALA A 19 -2.19 -8.90 14.42
CA ALA A 19 -2.63 -7.70 13.73
C ALA A 19 -3.52 -8.07 12.54
N LEU A 20 -4.64 -7.35 12.38
CA LEU A 20 -5.50 -7.46 11.22
C LEU A 20 -5.07 -6.44 10.17
N LEU A 21 -4.61 -6.94 9.02
CA LEU A 21 -4.32 -6.16 7.84
C LEU A 21 -5.44 -6.38 6.82
N THR A 22 -5.95 -5.29 6.25
CA THR A 22 -7.03 -5.36 5.26
C THR A 22 -6.60 -4.72 3.95
N TYR A 23 -6.90 -5.37 2.84
CA TYR A 23 -6.56 -4.91 1.50
C TYR A 23 -7.80 -4.47 0.72
N THR A 24 -7.72 -3.34 0.01
CA THR A 24 -8.73 -2.89 -0.94
C THR A 24 -8.08 -2.27 -2.16
N VAL A 25 -8.69 -2.46 -3.35
CA VAL A 25 -8.21 -1.82 -4.57
C VAL A 25 -8.73 -0.39 -4.66
N ALA A 26 -7.82 0.57 -4.88
CA ALA A 26 -8.18 1.96 -5.03
C ALA A 26 -9.05 2.19 -6.27
N GLY A 27 -10.17 2.88 -6.09
CA GLY A 27 -11.08 3.23 -7.18
C GLY A 27 -11.98 2.11 -7.68
N ASP A 28 -11.98 0.95 -7.04
CA ASP A 28 -12.99 -0.08 -7.33
C ASP A 28 -14.38 0.52 -7.11
N ASN A 29 -15.26 0.40 -8.09
CA ASN A 29 -16.53 1.09 -8.24
C ASN A 29 -16.34 2.60 -8.50
N THR A 30 -16.13 3.43 -7.47
CA THR A 30 -15.83 4.87 -7.61
C THR A 30 -14.77 5.31 -6.60
N LYS A 31 -14.10 6.44 -6.90
CA LYS A 31 -13.11 7.05 -5.96
C LYS A 31 -13.73 7.36 -4.59
N LYS A 32 -14.98 7.86 -4.58
CA LYS A 32 -15.71 8.17 -3.35
C LYS A 32 -15.99 6.89 -2.56
N ARG A 33 -16.56 5.88 -3.23
CA ARG A 33 -16.89 4.59 -2.59
C ARG A 33 -15.65 3.88 -2.05
N SER A 34 -14.54 3.89 -2.81
CA SER A 34 -13.27 3.35 -2.35
C SER A 34 -12.78 3.99 -1.05
N LEU A 35 -12.89 5.33 -0.93
CA LEU A 35 -12.56 6.02 0.32
C LEU A 35 -13.50 5.67 1.47
N GLU A 36 -14.81 5.56 1.21
CA GLU A 36 -15.80 5.17 2.21
C GLU A 36 -15.53 3.77 2.75
N ILE A 37 -15.29 2.81 1.87
CA ILE A 37 -14.93 1.43 2.23
C ILE A 37 -13.66 1.42 3.10
N LEU A 38 -12.60 2.09 2.65
CA LEU A 38 -11.34 2.18 3.37
C LEU A 38 -11.53 2.76 4.78
N LYS A 39 -12.35 3.80 4.93
CA LYS A 39 -12.69 4.38 6.24
C LYS A 39 -13.49 3.43 7.12
N SER A 40 -14.44 2.69 6.55
CA SER A 40 -15.29 1.76 7.30
C SER A 40 -14.48 0.58 7.83
N ILE A 41 -13.68 -0.06 6.99
CA ILE A 41 -12.85 -1.20 7.41
C ILE A 41 -11.75 -0.80 8.39
N SER A 42 -11.25 0.45 8.32
CA SER A 42 -10.23 0.95 9.24
C SER A 42 -10.69 1.04 10.70
N ALA A 43 -11.98 0.89 10.97
CA ALA A 43 -12.49 0.78 12.34
C ALA A 43 -12.11 -0.55 13.01
N TYR A 44 -11.86 -1.56 12.20
CA TYR A 44 -11.55 -2.93 12.65
C TYR A 44 -10.11 -3.34 12.34
N ALA A 45 -9.50 -2.75 11.31
CA ALA A 45 -8.14 -3.07 10.87
C ALA A 45 -7.08 -2.33 11.70
N ASP A 46 -5.99 -3.01 12.01
CA ASP A 46 -4.81 -2.39 12.62
C ASP A 46 -3.96 -1.65 11.57
N ILE A 47 -3.96 -2.16 10.33
CA ILE A 47 -3.26 -1.58 9.19
C ILE A 47 -4.16 -1.72 7.96
N CYS A 48 -4.22 -0.68 7.13
CA CYS A 48 -4.95 -0.71 5.87
C CYS A 48 -3.98 -0.74 4.69
N GLU A 49 -4.23 -1.65 3.75
CA GLU A 49 -3.52 -1.73 2.48
C GLU A 49 -4.41 -1.22 1.35
N LEU A 50 -3.89 -0.29 0.57
CA LEU A 50 -4.56 0.28 -0.59
C LEU A 50 -3.80 -0.10 -1.85
N GLY A 51 -4.40 -0.99 -2.66
CA GLY A 51 -3.83 -1.44 -3.92
C GLY A 51 -3.95 -0.38 -5.01
N PHE A 52 -2.87 -0.12 -5.75
CA PHE A 52 -2.99 0.61 -7.00
C PHE A 52 -3.19 -0.38 -8.14
N PRO A 53 -4.33 -0.26 -8.88
CA PRO A 53 -4.73 -1.27 -9.85
C PRO A 53 -3.75 -1.33 -11.03
N HIS A 54 -3.50 -2.54 -11.50
CA HIS A 54 -2.65 -2.84 -12.65
C HIS A 54 -3.44 -3.67 -13.67
N ASN A 55 -3.15 -3.49 -14.96
CA ASN A 55 -3.85 -4.21 -16.04
C ASN A 55 -3.37 -5.67 -16.21
N THR A 56 -2.22 -6.00 -15.66
CA THR A 56 -1.63 -7.35 -15.73
C THR A 56 -1.17 -7.78 -14.33
N PRO A 57 -2.11 -7.99 -13.37
CA PRO A 57 -1.79 -8.26 -11.98
C PRO A 57 -1.49 -9.75 -11.76
N ILE A 58 -0.37 -10.22 -12.27
CA ILE A 58 0.01 -11.65 -12.34
C ILE A 58 0.15 -12.35 -10.99
N ALA A 59 0.39 -11.60 -9.92
CA ALA A 59 0.51 -12.14 -8.57
C ALA A 59 -0.80 -12.10 -7.77
N ASP A 60 -1.88 -11.58 -8.37
CA ASP A 60 -3.16 -11.41 -7.68
C ASP A 60 -4.15 -12.50 -8.07
N GLY A 61 -5.01 -12.89 -7.13
CA GLY A 61 -6.12 -13.80 -7.39
C GLY A 61 -7.27 -13.12 -8.15
N GLY A 62 -8.20 -13.92 -8.70
CA GLY A 62 -9.28 -13.47 -9.60
C GLY A 62 -10.15 -12.34 -9.06
N GLN A 63 -10.42 -12.31 -7.75
CA GLN A 63 -11.22 -11.24 -7.13
C GLN A 63 -10.49 -9.90 -7.18
N ILE A 64 -9.19 -9.87 -6.89
CA ILE A 64 -8.35 -8.68 -6.94
C ILE A 64 -8.18 -8.23 -8.40
N GLN A 65 -7.95 -9.17 -9.33
CA GLN A 65 -7.88 -8.88 -10.76
C GLN A 65 -9.17 -8.22 -11.27
N THR A 66 -10.33 -8.76 -10.90
CA THR A 66 -11.64 -8.21 -11.27
C THR A 66 -11.84 -6.80 -10.70
N SER A 67 -11.46 -6.59 -9.45
CA SER A 67 -11.51 -5.29 -8.77
C SER A 67 -10.59 -4.26 -9.45
N ALA A 68 -9.37 -4.65 -9.79
CA ALA A 68 -8.41 -3.81 -10.53
C ALA A 68 -8.95 -3.45 -11.92
N TYR A 69 -9.53 -4.41 -12.64
CA TYR A 69 -10.16 -4.16 -13.94
C TYR A 69 -11.29 -3.12 -13.84
N ARG A 70 -12.21 -3.27 -12.86
CA ARG A 70 -13.29 -2.29 -12.65
C ARG A 70 -12.74 -0.90 -12.36
N ALA A 71 -11.72 -0.80 -11.50
CA ALA A 71 -11.10 0.46 -11.16
C ALA A 71 -10.47 1.15 -12.39
N ILE A 72 -9.74 0.40 -13.22
CA ILE A 72 -9.12 0.90 -14.45
C ILE A 72 -10.20 1.33 -15.45
N LYS A 73 -11.25 0.51 -15.65
CA LYS A 73 -12.38 0.84 -16.53
C LYS A 73 -13.07 2.13 -16.10
N ASN A 74 -13.16 2.38 -14.79
CA ASN A 74 -13.72 3.61 -14.23
C ASN A 74 -12.75 4.80 -14.25
N GLY A 75 -11.58 4.65 -14.89
CA GLY A 75 -10.65 5.73 -15.16
C GLY A 75 -9.83 6.19 -13.97
N ILE A 76 -9.59 5.31 -12.97
CA ILE A 76 -8.69 5.64 -11.85
C ILE A 76 -7.28 6.00 -12.36
N LYS A 77 -6.71 7.04 -11.80
CA LYS A 77 -5.33 7.46 -12.08
C LYS A 77 -4.50 7.37 -10.81
N ILE A 78 -3.18 7.23 -10.97
CA ILE A 78 -2.26 7.13 -9.83
C ILE A 78 -2.35 8.34 -8.88
N ASN A 79 -2.61 9.54 -9.41
CA ASN A 79 -2.82 10.74 -8.60
C ASN A 79 -4.08 10.65 -7.74
N ASP A 80 -5.13 9.98 -8.21
CA ASP A 80 -6.35 9.78 -7.44
C ASP A 80 -6.11 8.88 -6.23
N ILE A 81 -5.20 7.91 -6.37
CA ILE A 81 -4.82 7.01 -5.27
C ILE A 81 -4.13 7.80 -4.15
N PHE A 82 -3.23 8.71 -4.50
CA PHE A 82 -2.61 9.61 -3.54
C PHE A 82 -3.64 10.51 -2.83
N GLU A 83 -4.65 10.99 -3.56
CA GLU A 83 -5.73 11.79 -2.98
C GLU A 83 -6.62 10.96 -2.04
N ILE A 84 -6.95 9.71 -2.41
CA ILE A 84 -7.69 8.78 -1.54
C ILE A 84 -6.90 8.56 -0.23
N ALA A 85 -5.61 8.22 -0.34
CA ALA A 85 -4.73 8.01 0.82
C ALA A 85 -4.64 9.26 1.70
N LYS A 86 -4.46 10.45 1.09
CA LYS A 86 -4.39 11.72 1.80
C LYS A 86 -5.70 12.04 2.54
N LYS A 87 -6.86 11.89 1.89
CA LYS A 87 -8.19 12.07 2.50
C LYS A 87 -8.43 11.06 3.62
N PHE A 88 -8.02 9.81 3.43
CA PHE A 88 -8.07 8.81 4.48
C PHE A 88 -7.25 9.24 5.71
N LYS A 89 -5.98 9.59 5.53
CA LYS A 89 -5.08 10.01 6.62
C LYS A 89 -5.53 11.31 7.30
N PHE A 90 -6.27 12.17 6.62
CA PHE A 90 -6.87 13.35 7.24
C PHE A 90 -7.92 12.96 8.28
N SER A 91 -8.72 11.94 8.02
CA SER A 91 -9.79 11.45 8.93
C SER A 91 -9.33 10.37 9.91
N LYS A 92 -8.30 9.58 9.55
CA LYS A 92 -7.78 8.44 10.32
C LYS A 92 -6.26 8.58 10.50
N LYS A 93 -5.86 9.59 11.29
CA LYS A 93 -4.44 9.99 11.44
C LYS A 93 -3.54 8.88 11.98
N THR A 94 -4.05 8.06 12.87
CA THR A 94 -3.30 7.01 13.60
C THR A 94 -3.31 5.65 12.90
N THR A 95 -4.26 5.39 11.98
CA THR A 95 -4.29 4.13 11.24
C THR A 95 -3.22 4.15 10.14
N PRO A 96 -2.25 3.21 10.16
CA PRO A 96 -1.26 3.12 9.09
C PRO A 96 -1.91 2.79 7.75
N ILE A 97 -1.39 3.38 6.67
CA ILE A 97 -1.77 3.05 5.30
C ILE A 97 -0.54 2.62 4.50
N ILE A 98 -0.65 1.46 3.86
CA ILE A 98 0.37 0.91 2.98
C ILE A 98 -0.18 0.96 1.56
N LEU A 99 0.60 1.45 0.60
CA LEU A 99 0.28 1.23 -0.82
C LEU A 99 0.89 -0.07 -1.30
N MET A 100 0.13 -0.84 -2.06
CA MET A 100 0.58 -2.09 -2.65
C MET A 100 0.32 -2.10 -4.16
N GLY A 101 1.30 -2.58 -4.92
CA GLY A 101 1.15 -2.75 -6.37
C GLY A 101 2.43 -3.11 -7.08
N TYR A 102 2.47 -2.85 -8.39
CA TYR A 102 3.52 -3.31 -9.30
C TYR A 102 4.51 -2.20 -9.62
N TYR A 103 5.79 -2.56 -9.77
CA TYR A 103 6.89 -1.63 -9.95
C TYR A 103 6.77 -0.81 -11.24
N ASN A 104 6.24 -1.38 -12.32
CA ASN A 104 6.08 -0.65 -13.57
C ASN A 104 5.33 0.68 -13.40
N MET A 105 4.27 0.71 -12.57
CA MET A 105 3.51 1.94 -12.28
C MET A 105 4.38 3.00 -11.60
N ILE A 106 5.27 2.56 -10.69
CA ILE A 106 6.20 3.43 -9.98
C ILE A 106 7.28 3.96 -10.93
N TYR A 107 7.82 3.08 -11.76
CA TYR A 107 8.84 3.40 -12.75
C TYR A 107 8.33 4.46 -13.74
N GLN A 108 7.15 4.24 -14.34
CA GLN A 108 6.50 5.18 -15.26
C GLN A 108 6.20 6.54 -14.62
N TYR A 109 5.85 6.56 -13.35
CA TYR A 109 5.60 7.80 -12.59
C TYR A 109 6.89 8.55 -12.26
N ASN A 110 8.04 7.92 -12.35
CA ASN A 110 9.34 8.28 -11.82
C ASN A 110 9.43 8.05 -10.29
N GLU A 111 10.34 7.18 -9.87
CA GLU A 111 10.50 6.77 -8.46
C GLU A 111 10.60 7.94 -7.47
N ASN A 112 11.40 8.95 -7.78
CA ASN A 112 11.62 10.08 -6.88
C ASN A 112 10.34 10.91 -6.70
N LYS A 113 9.61 11.13 -7.79
CA LYS A 113 8.30 11.81 -7.77
C LYS A 113 7.28 10.98 -7.00
N PHE A 114 7.25 9.66 -7.22
CA PHE A 114 6.36 8.73 -6.53
C PHE A 114 6.59 8.75 -5.02
N ILE A 115 7.83 8.57 -4.58
CA ILE A 115 8.20 8.59 -3.15
C ILE A 115 7.87 9.95 -2.51
N LYS A 116 8.13 11.06 -3.23
CA LYS A 116 7.73 12.40 -2.77
C LYS A 116 6.22 12.53 -2.58
N LYS A 117 5.42 11.98 -3.52
CA LYS A 117 3.95 11.95 -3.42
C LYS A 117 3.48 11.07 -2.27
N CYS A 118 4.07 9.89 -2.08
CA CYS A 118 3.79 9.03 -0.92
C CYS A 118 3.99 9.80 0.39
N LYS A 119 5.12 10.48 0.55
CA LYS A 119 5.40 11.29 1.74
C LYS A 119 4.36 12.39 1.96
N ASN A 120 4.03 13.13 0.90
CA ASN A 120 3.06 14.24 0.96
C ASN A 120 1.63 13.74 1.25
N SER A 121 1.32 12.51 0.87
CA SER A 121 0.03 11.86 1.15
C SER A 121 0.02 11.09 2.47
N LYS A 122 1.11 11.17 3.25
CA LYS A 122 1.28 10.51 4.56
C LYS A 122 1.11 8.99 4.49
N ILE A 123 1.59 8.39 3.41
CA ILE A 123 1.65 6.94 3.24
C ILE A 123 2.79 6.42 4.13
N ASP A 124 2.49 5.40 4.93
CA ASP A 124 3.38 4.86 5.95
C ASP A 124 4.29 3.74 5.42
N GLY A 125 3.84 3.02 4.40
CA GLY A 125 4.59 1.91 3.81
C GLY A 125 4.27 1.64 2.35
N LEU A 126 5.14 0.84 1.72
CA LEU A 126 5.01 0.36 0.34
C LEU A 126 5.27 -1.14 0.28
N ILE A 127 4.41 -1.87 -0.43
CA ILE A 127 4.64 -3.23 -0.91
C ILE A 127 4.73 -3.16 -2.43
N VAL A 128 5.85 -3.58 -3.00
CA VAL A 128 6.04 -3.67 -4.45
C VAL A 128 6.22 -5.13 -4.80
N VAL A 129 5.17 -5.69 -5.40
CA VAL A 129 4.98 -7.15 -5.53
C VAL A 129 6.06 -7.81 -6.40
N ASP A 130 6.49 -7.12 -7.45
CA ASP A 130 7.42 -7.60 -8.47
C ASP A 130 8.82 -6.98 -8.36
N LEU A 131 9.17 -6.41 -7.19
CA LEU A 131 10.50 -5.85 -6.95
C LEU A 131 11.19 -6.54 -5.75
N PRO A 132 11.71 -7.77 -5.94
CA PRO A 132 12.34 -8.54 -4.87
C PRO A 132 13.75 -8.02 -4.53
N TYR A 133 14.35 -8.61 -3.51
CA TYR A 133 15.77 -8.44 -3.22
C TYR A 133 16.60 -9.32 -4.19
N PRO A 134 17.73 -8.86 -4.74
CA PRO A 134 18.45 -7.60 -4.40
C PRO A 134 18.06 -6.37 -5.24
N GLU A 135 17.15 -6.50 -6.21
CA GLU A 135 16.79 -5.46 -7.17
C GLU A 135 16.19 -4.22 -6.48
N ASN A 136 15.49 -4.43 -5.36
CA ASN A 136 14.88 -3.35 -4.58
C ASN A 136 15.85 -2.49 -3.77
N LYS A 137 17.14 -2.87 -3.64
CA LYS A 137 18.12 -2.20 -2.74
C LYS A 137 18.11 -0.68 -2.84
N ASN A 138 18.14 -0.16 -4.07
CA ASN A 138 18.19 1.29 -4.28
C ASN A 138 16.85 1.95 -3.97
N PHE A 139 15.76 1.35 -4.38
CA PHE A 139 14.42 1.87 -4.14
C PHE A 139 14.07 1.86 -2.64
N SER A 140 14.34 0.78 -1.93
CA SER A 140 14.11 0.66 -0.48
C SER A 140 14.91 1.68 0.32
N LYS A 141 16.18 1.95 -0.06
CA LYS A 141 16.99 3.01 0.54
C LYS A 141 16.37 4.40 0.34
N LYS A 142 15.83 4.69 -0.86
CA LYS A 142 15.12 5.94 -1.14
C LYS A 142 13.87 6.08 -0.26
N CYS A 143 13.07 5.02 -0.11
CA CYS A 143 11.90 4.98 0.77
C CYS A 143 12.30 5.28 2.22
N LYS A 144 13.29 4.55 2.75
CA LYS A 144 13.80 4.72 4.12
C LYS A 144 14.23 6.16 4.42
N ARG A 145 14.96 6.80 3.49
CA ARG A 145 15.39 8.21 3.62
C ARG A 145 14.22 9.19 3.75
N LYS A 146 13.03 8.83 3.24
CA LYS A 146 11.81 9.64 3.33
C LYS A 146 10.88 9.20 4.46
N GLY A 147 11.29 8.21 5.27
CA GLY A 147 10.51 7.69 6.39
C GLY A 147 9.32 6.85 5.96
N ILE A 148 9.42 6.18 4.80
CA ILE A 148 8.43 5.24 4.27
C ILE A 148 8.99 3.83 4.45
N ASN A 149 8.23 2.95 5.09
CA ASN A 149 8.62 1.56 5.25
C ASN A 149 8.51 0.83 3.91
N PHE A 150 9.58 0.18 3.48
CA PHE A 150 9.52 -0.74 2.34
C PHE A 150 9.36 -2.16 2.89
N ILE A 151 8.25 -2.80 2.54
CA ILE A 151 7.86 -4.11 3.05
C ILE A 151 8.12 -5.12 1.94
N GLN A 152 8.95 -6.11 2.23
CA GLN A 152 9.29 -7.16 1.29
C GLN A 152 8.36 -8.35 1.44
N LEU A 153 7.98 -8.93 0.32
CA LEU A 153 7.30 -10.22 0.28
C LEU A 153 8.33 -11.35 0.31
N VAL A 154 8.04 -12.36 1.09
CA VAL A 154 8.77 -13.63 1.12
C VAL A 154 7.80 -14.77 0.87
N SER A 155 8.25 -15.80 0.18
CA SER A 155 7.49 -17.01 -0.11
C SER A 155 8.20 -18.22 0.51
N PRO A 156 7.53 -19.39 0.61
CA PRO A 156 8.18 -20.62 1.07
C PRO A 156 9.41 -21.02 0.25
N THR A 157 9.52 -20.55 -0.98
CA THR A 157 10.65 -20.80 -1.89
C THR A 157 11.73 -19.72 -1.82
N THR A 158 11.56 -18.70 -0.99
CA THR A 158 12.59 -17.64 -0.82
C THR A 158 13.77 -18.23 -0.06
N SER A 159 14.99 -18.12 -0.63
CA SER A 159 16.20 -18.63 0.02
C SER A 159 16.59 -17.79 1.24
N ASN A 160 17.38 -18.37 2.14
CA ASN A 160 17.87 -17.68 3.35
C ASN A 160 18.78 -16.48 3.03
N GLU A 161 19.40 -16.46 1.84
CA GLU A 161 20.26 -15.34 1.40
C GLU A 161 19.45 -14.13 0.91
N ARG A 162 18.20 -14.30 0.60
CA ARG A 162 17.27 -13.25 0.17
C ARG A 162 16.49 -12.71 1.33
#